data_b651da71222a8d363cd877b1e7a444a3
#
_entry.id   b651da71222a8d363cd877b1e7a444a3
#
_cell.length_a   1.000
_cell.length_b   1.000
_cell.length_c   1.000
_cell.angle_alpha   90.00
_cell.angle_beta   90.00
_cell.angle_gamma   90.00
#
_symmetry.space_group_name_H-M   'P 1'
#
loop_
_entity.id
_entity.type
_entity.pdbx_description
1 polymer ?
#
loop_
_entity_poly.entity_id
_entity_poly.type
_entity_poly.pdbx_seq_one_letter_code
_entity_poly.pdbx_strand_id
1 'polypeptide(L)'
;MLTRHLGGIGTAAPVALLGMALTAFASLSFLRQRRERRRLAAVFPPAVLEKLALRDAAELEPSRRLVTVLCADLRDFTGLAETLAPDAVAEMLREYLTEMSQVVLRHGGTVVTCAGDSLVAVYNAPLDDAAHTLNAVRTALELQERTLQVSSRWQTRLGTVVRSGIGIATGEAVVGTMGPDDRLAYTALGATVDLGAHLQALTAEYGAAILISDATRRGLDREILTRRLGDARGPGAAPPVTIHGVLPADIRKQPRAVLEVAATLVLLGAGQTCLVTTRDVGEGGMALGGVPASWPPGTRVEIRCEGGLLPTALLAEGVIAWRRGDEAGISFAELDPETAPTVAEYVASRRLR
;
A
#
# COMPACT_ATOMS: atom_id res chain seq x y z
N MET A 1 4.02 -75.36 -50.25
CA MET A 1 4.76 -74.81 -49.11
C MET A 1 4.82 -73.28 -49.25
N LEU A 2 3.78 -72.57 -48.86
CA LEU A 2 3.74 -71.09 -48.90
C LEU A 2 2.53 -70.59 -48.04
N THR A 3 2.69 -70.67 -46.72
CA THR A 3 1.77 -70.03 -45.74
C THR A 3 2.54 -69.82 -44.47
N ARG A 4 2.97 -68.60 -44.22
CA ARG A 4 3.29 -68.02 -42.89
C ARG A 4 4.14 -66.75 -43.11
N HIS A 5 3.51 -65.62 -43.19
CA HIS A 5 4.05 -64.32 -42.73
C HIS A 5 3.06 -63.19 -42.99
N LEU A 6 1.87 -63.24 -42.34
CA LEU A 6 0.96 -62.07 -42.24
C LEU A 6 0.29 -62.17 -40.86
N GLY A 7 1.03 -62.00 -39.81
CA GLY A 7 0.45 -62.05 -38.45
C GLY A 7 1.19 -61.22 -37.40
N GLY A 8 1.60 -60.02 -37.70
CA GLY A 8 2.30 -59.22 -36.68
C GLY A 8 2.20 -57.71 -36.75
N ILE A 9 1.57 -57.18 -37.79
CA ILE A 9 1.56 -55.70 -37.99
C ILE A 9 0.21 -55.05 -37.58
N GLY A 10 -0.87 -55.85 -37.34
CA GLY A 10 -2.22 -55.32 -37.19
C GLY A 10 -2.58 -54.70 -35.85
N THR A 11 -1.88 -55.02 -34.76
CA THR A 11 -2.28 -54.61 -33.40
C THR A 11 -1.33 -53.60 -32.74
N ALA A 12 -0.10 -53.47 -33.17
CA ALA A 12 0.88 -52.58 -32.58
C ALA A 12 0.61 -51.09 -32.91
N ALA A 13 0.15 -50.80 -34.13
CA ALA A 13 -0.13 -49.40 -34.55
C ALA A 13 -1.28 -48.76 -33.78
N PRO A 14 -2.45 -49.38 -33.56
CA PRO A 14 -3.54 -48.78 -32.80
C PRO A 14 -3.18 -48.63 -31.31
N VAL A 15 -2.38 -49.52 -30.73
CA VAL A 15 -1.92 -49.41 -29.34
C VAL A 15 -0.95 -48.22 -29.17
N ALA A 16 -0.03 -48.04 -30.11
CA ALA A 16 0.88 -46.91 -30.12
C ALA A 16 0.15 -45.57 -30.30
N LEU A 17 -0.84 -45.48 -31.17
CA LEU A 17 -1.69 -44.29 -31.35
C LEU A 17 -2.51 -44.00 -30.13
N LEU A 18 -3.08 -44.98 -29.46
CA LEU A 18 -3.80 -44.83 -28.21
C LEU A 18 -2.89 -44.31 -27.07
N GLY A 19 -1.68 -44.85 -26.98
CA GLY A 19 -0.66 -44.40 -26.02
C GLY A 19 -0.25 -42.95 -26.26
N MET A 20 -0.04 -42.53 -27.51
CA MET A 20 0.26 -41.14 -27.85
C MET A 20 -0.91 -40.23 -27.58
N ALA A 21 -2.15 -40.65 -27.86
CA ALA A 21 -3.35 -39.86 -27.54
C ALA A 21 -3.51 -39.68 -26.02
N LEU A 22 -3.30 -40.70 -25.22
CA LEU A 22 -3.37 -40.61 -23.75
C LEU A 22 -2.28 -39.71 -23.17
N THR A 23 -1.03 -39.80 -23.67
CA THR A 23 0.06 -38.93 -23.23
C THR A 23 -0.17 -37.49 -23.64
N ALA A 24 -0.68 -37.21 -24.86
CA ALA A 24 -1.05 -35.88 -25.30
C ALA A 24 -2.20 -35.32 -24.46
N PHE A 25 -3.23 -36.10 -24.17
CA PHE A 25 -4.36 -35.71 -23.31
C PHE A 25 -3.88 -35.40 -21.89
N ALA A 26 -3.05 -36.25 -21.29
CA ALA A 26 -2.49 -36.02 -19.97
C ALA A 26 -1.60 -34.77 -19.93
N SER A 27 -0.78 -34.54 -20.96
CA SER A 27 0.04 -33.34 -21.09
C SER A 27 -0.77 -32.08 -21.24
N LEU A 28 -1.83 -32.08 -22.06
CA LEU A 28 -2.74 -30.95 -22.24
C LEU A 28 -3.51 -30.66 -20.95
N SER A 29 -4.00 -31.69 -20.27
CA SER A 29 -4.70 -31.57 -18.99
C SER A 29 -3.76 -30.99 -17.92
N PHE A 30 -2.51 -31.45 -17.84
CA PHE A 30 -1.51 -30.94 -16.93
C PHE A 30 -1.16 -29.46 -17.21
N LEU A 31 -1.00 -29.07 -18.49
CA LEU A 31 -0.73 -27.69 -18.88
C LEU A 31 -1.92 -26.77 -18.56
N ARG A 32 -3.14 -27.26 -18.78
CA ARG A 32 -4.39 -26.53 -18.43
C ARG A 32 -4.47 -26.30 -16.93
N GLN A 33 -4.27 -27.35 -16.13
CA GLN A 33 -4.28 -27.28 -14.68
C GLN A 33 -3.18 -26.36 -14.13
N ARG A 34 -1.97 -26.38 -14.74
CA ARG A 34 -0.89 -25.47 -14.40
C ARG A 34 -1.22 -24.00 -14.70
N ARG A 35 -1.91 -23.71 -15.81
CA ARG A 35 -2.36 -22.37 -16.16
C ARG A 35 -3.43 -21.86 -15.18
N GLU A 36 -4.40 -22.69 -14.84
CA GLU A 36 -5.44 -22.35 -13.86
C GLU A 36 -4.84 -22.08 -12.49
N ARG A 37 -3.97 -22.94 -11.99
CA ARG A 37 -3.24 -22.71 -10.72
C ARG A 37 -2.46 -21.40 -10.72
N ARG A 38 -1.78 -21.06 -11.83
CA ARG A 38 -1.05 -19.79 -11.93
C ARG A 38 -1.98 -18.57 -11.90
N ARG A 39 -3.14 -18.64 -12.53
CA ARG A 39 -4.15 -17.57 -12.49
C ARG A 39 -4.69 -17.36 -11.07
N LEU A 40 -5.04 -18.44 -10.41
CA LEU A 40 -5.51 -18.38 -9.02
C LEU A 40 -4.42 -17.89 -8.06
N ALA A 41 -3.16 -18.29 -8.27
CA ALA A 41 -2.02 -17.85 -7.47
C ALA A 41 -1.69 -16.35 -7.65
N ALA A 42 -2.18 -15.71 -8.69
CA ALA A 42 -2.05 -14.26 -8.87
C ALA A 42 -3.08 -13.46 -8.05
N VAL A 43 -4.15 -14.10 -7.60
CA VAL A 43 -5.26 -13.46 -6.89
C VAL A 43 -5.28 -13.86 -5.42
N PHE A 44 -5.05 -15.13 -5.12
CA PHE A 44 -5.20 -15.71 -3.79
C PHE A 44 -3.86 -16.03 -3.13
N PRO A 45 -3.73 -15.82 -1.81
CA PRO A 45 -2.57 -16.26 -1.05
C PRO A 45 -2.43 -17.79 -1.06
N PRO A 46 -1.21 -18.33 -0.91
CA PRO A 46 -0.95 -19.77 -0.97
C PRO A 46 -1.83 -20.61 -0.02
N ALA A 47 -2.06 -20.14 1.19
CA ALA A 47 -2.92 -20.81 2.18
C ALA A 47 -4.38 -20.92 1.72
N VAL A 48 -4.88 -19.95 0.96
CA VAL A 48 -6.22 -19.97 0.37
C VAL A 48 -6.26 -21.01 -0.76
N LEU A 49 -5.25 -21.02 -1.63
CA LEU A 49 -5.16 -21.99 -2.74
C LEU A 49 -5.13 -23.44 -2.24
N GLU A 50 -4.41 -23.72 -1.16
CA GLU A 50 -4.36 -25.05 -0.57
C GLU A 50 -5.74 -25.48 -0.06
N LYS A 51 -6.44 -24.60 0.65
CA LYS A 51 -7.79 -24.87 1.14
C LYS A 51 -8.84 -24.98 0.04
N LEU A 52 -8.77 -24.11 -0.98
CA LEU A 52 -9.66 -24.19 -2.15
C LEU A 52 -9.44 -25.48 -2.97
N ALA A 53 -8.22 -26.02 -2.99
CA ALA A 53 -7.93 -27.29 -3.65
C ALA A 53 -8.56 -28.50 -2.90
N LEU A 54 -8.87 -28.34 -1.61
CA LEU A 54 -9.43 -29.36 -0.74
C LEU A 54 -10.96 -29.22 -0.51
N ARG A 55 -11.54 -28.09 -0.93
CA ARG A 55 -12.96 -27.75 -0.72
C ARG A 55 -13.65 -27.37 -2.03
N ASP A 56 -14.99 -27.50 -2.04
CA ASP A 56 -15.84 -27.14 -3.16
C ASP A 56 -15.77 -25.63 -3.48
N ALA A 57 -16.00 -25.30 -4.75
CA ALA A 57 -16.06 -23.94 -5.27
C ALA A 57 -17.10 -23.02 -4.58
N ALA A 58 -17.95 -23.56 -3.71
CA ALA A 58 -18.97 -22.84 -2.95
C ALA A 58 -18.39 -21.69 -2.08
N GLU A 59 -17.11 -21.75 -1.66
CA GLU A 59 -16.46 -20.67 -0.91
C GLU A 59 -16.15 -19.44 -1.78
N LEU A 60 -16.24 -19.56 -3.10
CA LEU A 60 -16.08 -18.45 -4.04
C LEU A 60 -17.40 -17.80 -4.45
N GLU A 61 -18.53 -18.36 -4.06
CA GLU A 61 -19.86 -17.79 -4.34
C GLU A 61 -20.03 -16.44 -3.63
N PRO A 62 -20.73 -15.49 -4.26
CA PRO A 62 -20.97 -14.19 -3.66
C PRO A 62 -21.67 -14.28 -2.31
N SER A 63 -21.05 -13.75 -1.28
CA SER A 63 -21.61 -13.75 0.08
C SER A 63 -21.30 -12.44 0.81
N ARG A 64 -22.19 -12.05 1.73
CA ARG A 64 -21.98 -10.90 2.58
C ARG A 64 -21.04 -11.29 3.75
N ARG A 65 -19.93 -10.57 3.89
CA ARG A 65 -18.92 -10.83 4.91
C ARG A 65 -18.42 -9.53 5.52
N LEU A 66 -17.99 -9.61 6.79
CA LEU A 66 -17.16 -8.57 7.40
C LEU A 66 -15.76 -8.69 6.82
N VAL A 67 -15.28 -7.64 6.17
CA VAL A 67 -13.97 -7.63 5.52
C VAL A 67 -13.19 -6.37 5.85
N THR A 68 -11.88 -6.40 5.63
CA THR A 68 -11.07 -5.18 5.53
C THR A 68 -10.63 -5.02 4.08
N VAL A 69 -10.92 -3.85 3.52
CA VAL A 69 -10.55 -3.47 2.16
C VAL A 69 -9.36 -2.52 2.23
N LEU A 70 -8.35 -2.78 1.41
CA LEU A 70 -7.19 -1.93 1.19
C LEU A 70 -7.22 -1.45 -0.26
N CYS A 71 -7.21 -0.13 -0.46
CA CYS A 71 -7.08 0.53 -1.76
C CYS A 71 -5.76 1.29 -1.79
N ALA A 72 -4.93 1.03 -2.77
CA ALA A 72 -3.64 1.71 -2.98
C ALA A 72 -3.57 2.26 -4.40
N ASP A 73 -2.98 3.45 -4.55
CA ASP A 73 -2.81 4.12 -5.84
C ASP A 73 -1.54 4.98 -5.83
N LEU A 74 -0.93 5.21 -6.99
CA LEU A 74 0.21 6.10 -7.10
C LEU A 74 -0.24 7.56 -7.11
N ARG A 75 0.49 8.43 -6.44
CA ARG A 75 0.21 9.86 -6.45
C ARG A 75 0.74 10.50 -7.73
N ASP A 76 -0.07 11.36 -8.32
CA ASP A 76 0.26 12.16 -9.51
C ASP A 76 0.77 11.33 -10.71
N PHE A 77 0.39 10.03 -10.74
CA PHE A 77 0.84 9.11 -11.77
C PHE A 77 0.39 9.53 -13.17
N THR A 78 -0.81 10.07 -13.32
CA THR A 78 -1.32 10.54 -14.62
C THR A 78 -0.40 11.62 -15.21
N GLY A 79 -0.02 12.64 -14.42
CA GLY A 79 0.92 13.68 -14.85
C GLY A 79 2.31 13.12 -15.17
N LEU A 80 2.78 12.15 -14.39
CA LEU A 80 4.04 11.47 -14.65
C LEU A 80 3.99 10.66 -15.96
N ALA A 81 2.91 9.93 -16.20
CA ALA A 81 2.73 9.10 -17.38
C ALA A 81 2.70 9.92 -18.69
N GLU A 82 2.20 11.17 -18.64
CA GLU A 82 2.21 12.09 -19.80
C GLU A 82 3.62 12.55 -20.19
N THR A 83 4.58 12.53 -19.27
CA THR A 83 5.96 12.98 -19.51
C THR A 83 6.91 11.88 -19.94
N LEU A 84 6.53 10.62 -19.81
CA LEU A 84 7.36 9.44 -20.05
C LEU A 84 7.02 8.72 -21.36
N ALA A 85 8.00 7.98 -21.91
CA ALA A 85 7.73 7.04 -22.97
C ALA A 85 6.76 5.94 -22.50
N PRO A 86 5.70 5.58 -23.27
CA PRO A 86 4.70 4.59 -22.88
C PRO A 86 5.28 3.24 -22.45
N ASP A 87 6.35 2.79 -23.11
CA ASP A 87 7.02 1.53 -22.78
C ASP A 87 7.66 1.57 -21.37
N ALA A 88 8.27 2.70 -21.01
CA ALA A 88 8.86 2.90 -19.68
C ALA A 88 7.78 2.92 -18.59
N VAL A 89 6.64 3.56 -18.85
CA VAL A 89 5.47 3.56 -17.96
C VAL A 89 4.96 2.15 -17.76
N ALA A 90 4.78 1.38 -18.83
CA ALA A 90 4.29 0.01 -18.77
C ALA A 90 5.25 -0.93 -18.01
N GLU A 91 6.56 -0.75 -18.20
CA GLU A 91 7.59 -1.52 -17.50
C GLU A 91 7.58 -1.22 -15.99
N MET A 92 7.55 0.06 -15.61
CA MET A 92 7.50 0.49 -14.22
C MET A 92 6.22 0.02 -13.52
N LEU A 93 5.04 0.19 -14.15
CA LEU A 93 3.78 -0.29 -13.60
C LEU A 93 3.77 -1.79 -13.39
N ARG A 94 4.29 -2.56 -14.35
CA ARG A 94 4.38 -4.01 -14.21
C ARG A 94 5.25 -4.41 -13.02
N GLU A 95 6.41 -3.77 -12.82
CA GLU A 95 7.27 -3.99 -11.66
C GLU A 95 6.55 -3.62 -10.37
N TYR A 96 5.98 -2.41 -10.30
CA TYR A 96 5.24 -1.91 -9.15
C TYR A 96 4.10 -2.83 -8.75
N LEU A 97 3.17 -3.12 -9.65
CA LEU A 97 2.00 -3.96 -9.36
C LEU A 97 2.39 -5.39 -9.00
N THR A 98 3.47 -5.91 -9.59
CA THR A 98 3.97 -7.25 -9.24
C THR A 98 4.47 -7.29 -7.80
N GLU A 99 5.30 -6.34 -7.40
CA GLU A 99 5.79 -6.26 -6.01
C GLU A 99 4.64 -6.01 -5.02
N MET A 100 3.72 -5.08 -5.34
CA MET A 100 2.59 -4.76 -4.47
C MET A 100 1.66 -5.96 -4.28
N SER A 101 1.33 -6.67 -5.36
CA SER A 101 0.51 -7.89 -5.27
C SER A 101 1.16 -8.97 -4.40
N GLN A 102 2.49 -9.15 -4.52
CA GLN A 102 3.22 -10.10 -3.68
C GLN A 102 3.18 -9.73 -2.20
N VAL A 103 3.26 -8.45 -1.86
CA VAL A 103 3.11 -7.97 -0.47
C VAL A 103 1.73 -8.33 0.06
N VAL A 104 0.66 -8.02 -0.68
CA VAL A 104 -0.72 -8.37 -0.30
C VAL A 104 -0.85 -9.87 -0.02
N LEU A 105 -0.38 -10.72 -0.94
CA LEU A 105 -0.48 -12.17 -0.81
C LEU A 105 0.31 -12.71 0.39
N ARG A 106 1.50 -12.15 0.68
CA ARG A 106 2.30 -12.55 1.86
C ARG A 106 1.57 -12.29 3.19
N HIS A 107 0.81 -11.22 3.26
CA HIS A 107 0.01 -10.87 4.45
C HIS A 107 -1.40 -11.47 4.45
N GLY A 108 -1.67 -12.47 3.61
CA GLY A 108 -2.96 -13.18 3.59
C GLY A 108 -4.10 -12.42 2.91
N GLY A 109 -3.80 -11.31 2.22
CA GLY A 109 -4.79 -10.57 1.44
C GLY A 109 -5.08 -11.21 0.10
N THR A 110 -6.29 -11.03 -0.40
CA THR A 110 -6.75 -11.44 -1.73
C THR A 110 -6.77 -10.22 -2.63
N VAL A 111 -6.05 -10.27 -3.76
CA VAL A 111 -6.03 -9.18 -4.74
C VAL A 111 -7.29 -9.26 -5.59
N VAL A 112 -8.16 -8.25 -5.52
CA VAL A 112 -9.42 -8.23 -6.27
C VAL A 112 -9.38 -7.35 -7.52
N THR A 113 -8.50 -6.34 -7.54
CA THR A 113 -8.32 -5.47 -8.70
C THR A 113 -6.88 -4.99 -8.80
N CYS A 114 -6.35 -5.02 -10.02
CA CYS A 114 -5.15 -4.31 -10.44
C CYS A 114 -5.49 -3.64 -11.79
N ALA A 115 -5.68 -2.33 -11.80
CA ALA A 115 -6.05 -1.58 -12.99
C ALA A 115 -5.32 -0.24 -13.02
N GLY A 116 -4.59 0.02 -14.11
CA GLY A 116 -3.69 1.18 -14.16
C GLY A 116 -2.63 1.09 -13.07
N ASP A 117 -2.55 2.09 -12.23
CA ASP A 117 -1.68 2.21 -11.06
C ASP A 117 -2.37 1.81 -9.74
N SER A 118 -3.66 1.45 -9.82
CA SER A 118 -4.52 1.14 -8.68
C SER A 118 -4.49 -0.35 -8.33
N LEU A 119 -4.44 -0.65 -7.03
CA LEU A 119 -4.54 -2.00 -6.48
C LEU A 119 -5.59 -2.01 -5.37
N VAL A 120 -6.53 -2.99 -5.45
CA VAL A 120 -7.52 -3.24 -4.40
C VAL A 120 -7.35 -4.66 -3.88
N ALA A 121 -7.29 -4.78 -2.56
CA ALA A 121 -7.16 -6.05 -1.86
C ALA A 121 -8.20 -6.18 -0.75
N VAL A 122 -8.59 -7.41 -0.46
CA VAL A 122 -9.56 -7.76 0.59
C VAL A 122 -8.95 -8.77 1.55
N TYR A 123 -9.22 -8.60 2.84
CA TYR A 123 -8.81 -9.47 3.93
C TYR A 123 -10.06 -10.04 4.63
N ASN A 124 -9.97 -11.21 5.22
CA ASN A 124 -11.07 -12.01 5.77
C ASN A 124 -12.01 -12.58 4.68
N ALA A 125 -11.48 -12.74 3.48
CA ALA A 125 -12.18 -13.38 2.35
C ALA A 125 -11.18 -13.93 1.32
N PRO A 126 -11.46 -15.10 0.70
CA PRO A 126 -12.62 -15.97 0.89
C PRO A 126 -12.63 -16.71 2.22
N LEU A 127 -11.48 -16.86 2.89
CA LEU A 127 -11.34 -17.54 4.17
C LEU A 127 -11.34 -16.56 5.33
N ASP A 128 -11.78 -17.05 6.50
CA ASP A 128 -11.76 -16.28 7.73
C ASP A 128 -10.33 -15.99 8.19
N ASP A 129 -10.09 -14.76 8.55
CA ASP A 129 -8.84 -14.25 9.14
C ASP A 129 -9.16 -13.32 10.31
N ALA A 130 -8.97 -13.80 11.53
CA ALA A 130 -9.24 -13.02 12.74
C ALA A 130 -8.33 -11.78 12.86
N ALA A 131 -7.17 -11.77 12.18
CA ALA A 131 -6.21 -10.66 12.19
C ALA A 131 -6.34 -9.75 10.96
N HIS A 132 -7.43 -9.82 10.20
CA HIS A 132 -7.62 -9.15 8.92
C HIS A 132 -7.34 -7.64 8.92
N THR A 133 -7.72 -6.93 9.98
CA THR A 133 -7.43 -5.49 10.13
C THR A 133 -5.95 -5.22 10.31
N LEU A 134 -5.29 -5.99 11.16
CA LEU A 134 -3.86 -5.89 11.44
C LEU A 134 -3.03 -6.26 10.19
N ASN A 135 -3.41 -7.36 9.51
CA ASN A 135 -2.74 -7.81 8.30
C ASN A 135 -2.87 -6.77 7.17
N ALA A 136 -4.03 -6.14 6.99
CA ALA A 136 -4.22 -5.06 6.03
C ALA A 136 -3.33 -3.85 6.33
N VAL A 137 -3.20 -3.45 7.61
CA VAL A 137 -2.35 -2.30 7.98
C VAL A 137 -0.86 -2.64 7.85
N ARG A 138 -0.44 -3.84 8.24
CA ARG A 138 0.94 -4.31 8.01
C ARG A 138 1.29 -4.35 6.53
N THR A 139 0.35 -4.80 5.69
CA THR A 139 0.48 -4.71 4.23
C THR A 139 0.71 -3.28 3.81
N ALA A 140 -0.12 -2.34 4.24
CA ALA A 140 0.01 -0.93 3.84
C ALA A 140 1.36 -0.32 4.22
N LEU A 141 1.88 -0.65 5.39
CA LEU A 141 3.21 -0.21 5.83
C LEU A 141 4.30 -0.77 4.91
N GLU A 142 4.27 -2.08 4.61
CA GLU A 142 5.24 -2.69 3.69
C GLU A 142 5.07 -2.16 2.26
N LEU A 143 3.83 -1.89 1.79
CA LEU A 143 3.59 -1.29 0.48
C LEU A 143 4.26 0.09 0.36
N GLN A 144 4.22 0.93 1.40
CA GLN A 144 4.92 2.22 1.40
C GLN A 144 6.44 2.04 1.23
N GLU A 145 7.04 1.12 1.98
CA GLU A 145 8.48 0.84 1.87
C GLU A 145 8.84 0.34 0.47
N ARG A 146 8.06 -0.59 -0.10
CA ARG A 146 8.28 -1.12 -1.44
C ARG A 146 8.08 -0.08 -2.52
N THR A 147 7.07 0.79 -2.39
CA THR A 147 6.87 1.90 -3.32
C THR A 147 8.11 2.79 -3.39
N LEU A 148 8.70 3.14 -2.25
CA LEU A 148 9.93 3.94 -2.21
C LEU A 148 11.11 3.20 -2.85
N GLN A 149 11.23 1.88 -2.66
CA GLN A 149 12.28 1.08 -3.30
C GLN A 149 12.12 1.04 -4.82
N VAL A 150 10.91 0.82 -5.33
CA VAL A 150 10.62 0.88 -6.77
C VAL A 150 10.92 2.28 -7.30
N SER A 151 10.44 3.31 -6.63
CA SER A 151 10.69 4.70 -6.98
C SER A 151 12.19 5.01 -7.09
N SER A 152 12.99 4.58 -6.12
CA SER A 152 14.45 4.78 -6.12
C SER A 152 15.14 4.11 -7.31
N ARG A 153 14.72 2.90 -7.70
CA ARG A 153 15.25 2.22 -8.90
C ARG A 153 14.94 2.96 -10.20
N TRP A 154 13.80 3.63 -10.23
CA TRP A 154 13.32 4.35 -11.41
C TRP A 154 13.64 5.85 -11.41
N GLN A 155 14.15 6.40 -10.31
CA GLN A 155 14.36 7.84 -10.12
C GLN A 155 15.18 8.49 -11.23
N THR A 156 16.24 7.84 -11.72
CA THR A 156 17.07 8.36 -12.82
C THR A 156 16.29 8.50 -14.14
N ARG A 157 15.30 7.62 -14.38
CA ARG A 157 14.46 7.64 -15.59
C ARG A 157 13.24 8.54 -15.45
N LEU A 158 12.70 8.65 -14.22
CA LEU A 158 11.46 9.39 -13.93
C LEU A 158 11.73 10.87 -13.64
N GLY A 159 12.94 11.22 -13.18
CA GLY A 159 13.26 12.58 -12.72
C GLY A 159 12.52 13.01 -11.45
N THR A 160 11.70 12.12 -10.85
CA THR A 160 10.90 12.41 -9.65
C THR A 160 10.75 11.17 -8.77
N VAL A 161 10.30 11.39 -7.54
CA VAL A 161 9.98 10.32 -6.58
C VAL A 161 8.51 9.94 -6.68
N VAL A 162 8.23 8.67 -6.94
CA VAL A 162 6.88 8.13 -6.95
C VAL A 162 6.46 7.76 -5.53
N ARG A 163 5.26 8.15 -5.14
CA ARG A 163 4.66 7.86 -3.83
C ARG A 163 3.31 7.20 -4.02
N SER A 164 2.83 6.46 -3.01
CA SER A 164 1.48 5.92 -3.02
C SER A 164 0.63 6.46 -1.89
N GLY A 165 -0.67 6.58 -2.12
CA GLY A 165 -1.69 6.79 -1.11
C GLY A 165 -2.43 5.49 -0.82
N ILE A 166 -2.71 5.18 0.44
CA ILE A 166 -3.39 3.94 0.83
C ILE A 166 -4.56 4.25 1.75
N GLY A 167 -5.75 3.76 1.38
CA GLY A 167 -6.96 3.84 2.19
C GLY A 167 -7.39 2.46 2.67
N ILE A 168 -7.74 2.32 3.95
CA ILE A 168 -8.18 1.05 4.53
C ILE A 168 -9.49 1.24 5.28
N ALA A 169 -10.49 0.44 4.91
CA ALA A 169 -11.79 0.44 5.54
C ALA A 169 -12.21 -0.96 5.98
N THR A 170 -12.85 -1.07 7.14
CA THR A 170 -13.41 -2.33 7.65
C THR A 170 -14.91 -2.21 7.80
N GLY A 171 -15.63 -3.21 7.29
CA GLY A 171 -17.08 -3.27 7.32
C GLY A 171 -17.64 -4.41 6.47
N GLU A 172 -18.95 -4.45 6.31
CA GLU A 172 -19.62 -5.43 5.47
C GLU A 172 -19.41 -5.13 3.98
N ALA A 173 -19.16 -6.17 3.19
CA ALA A 173 -19.16 -6.14 1.74
C ALA A 173 -19.66 -7.47 1.18
N VAL A 174 -20.14 -7.47 -0.06
CA VAL A 174 -20.37 -8.69 -0.81
C VAL A 174 -19.08 -9.06 -1.50
N VAL A 175 -18.55 -10.24 -1.21
CA VAL A 175 -17.32 -10.77 -1.78
C VAL A 175 -17.56 -12.12 -2.42
N GLY A 176 -16.95 -12.37 -3.54
CA GLY A 176 -17.12 -13.62 -4.29
C GLY A 176 -16.83 -13.46 -5.78
N THR A 177 -17.08 -14.52 -6.51
CA THR A 177 -16.91 -14.54 -7.96
C THR A 177 -18.15 -13.92 -8.63
N MET A 178 -17.96 -12.82 -9.33
CA MET A 178 -19.02 -12.05 -9.99
C MET A 178 -18.59 -11.64 -11.40
N GLY A 179 -19.55 -11.42 -12.28
CA GLY A 179 -19.35 -11.00 -13.66
C GLY A 179 -20.15 -11.83 -14.63
N PRO A 180 -20.04 -11.57 -15.95
CA PRO A 180 -20.64 -12.42 -16.99
C PRO A 180 -20.04 -13.84 -16.94
N ASP A 181 -20.80 -14.85 -17.34
CA ASP A 181 -20.39 -16.26 -17.26
C ASP A 181 -19.05 -16.57 -17.95
N ASP A 182 -18.71 -15.83 -18.99
CA ASP A 182 -17.46 -15.97 -19.74
C ASP A 182 -16.30 -15.15 -19.15
N ARG A 183 -16.57 -14.30 -18.14
CA ARG A 183 -15.59 -13.36 -17.57
C ARG A 183 -15.78 -13.17 -16.06
N LEU A 184 -15.89 -14.25 -15.34
CA LEU A 184 -15.98 -14.23 -13.88
C LEU A 184 -14.67 -13.79 -13.23
N ALA A 185 -14.76 -12.89 -12.24
CA ALA A 185 -13.64 -12.44 -11.42
C ALA A 185 -14.04 -12.45 -9.94
N TYR A 186 -13.09 -12.82 -9.08
CA TYR A 186 -13.29 -12.65 -7.64
C TYR A 186 -13.18 -11.16 -7.32
N THR A 187 -14.20 -10.60 -6.71
CA THR A 187 -14.29 -9.17 -6.44
C THR A 187 -15.04 -8.86 -5.15
N ALA A 188 -15.05 -7.60 -4.76
CA ALA A 188 -15.77 -7.08 -3.59
C ALA A 188 -16.60 -5.86 -3.99
N LEU A 189 -17.82 -5.76 -3.47
CA LEU A 189 -18.76 -4.67 -3.73
C LEU A 189 -19.40 -4.19 -2.43
N GLY A 190 -19.62 -2.88 -2.32
CA GLY A 190 -20.36 -2.27 -1.22
C GLY A 190 -19.69 -1.05 -0.61
N ALA A 191 -20.39 -0.39 0.31
CA ALA A 191 -19.98 0.87 0.92
C ALA A 191 -18.59 0.81 1.59
N THR A 192 -18.16 -0.37 2.05
CA THR A 192 -16.82 -0.56 2.63
C THR A 192 -15.73 -0.41 1.57
N VAL A 193 -15.97 -0.89 0.33
CA VAL A 193 -15.04 -0.75 -0.79
C VAL A 193 -14.95 0.72 -1.21
N ASP A 194 -16.11 1.37 -1.35
CA ASP A 194 -16.20 2.80 -1.69
C ASP A 194 -15.50 3.66 -0.64
N LEU A 195 -15.66 3.32 0.65
CA LEU A 195 -14.96 4.01 1.73
C LEU A 195 -13.45 3.82 1.66
N GLY A 196 -12.96 2.61 1.37
CA GLY A 196 -11.53 2.35 1.19
C GLY A 196 -10.92 3.20 0.08
N ALA A 197 -11.58 3.25 -1.09
CA ALA A 197 -11.16 4.09 -2.21
C ALA A 197 -11.23 5.58 -1.87
N HIS A 198 -12.28 6.01 -1.17
CA HIS A 198 -12.41 7.40 -0.73
C HIS A 198 -11.29 7.80 0.25
N LEU A 199 -10.98 6.96 1.23
CA LEU A 199 -9.86 7.21 2.15
C LEU A 199 -8.53 7.28 1.41
N GLN A 200 -8.32 6.45 0.40
CA GLN A 200 -7.12 6.50 -0.44
C GLN A 200 -7.01 7.88 -1.13
N ALA A 201 -8.08 8.38 -1.74
CA ALA A 201 -8.10 9.68 -2.41
C ALA A 201 -7.83 10.85 -1.42
N LEU A 202 -8.31 10.76 -0.18
CA LEU A 202 -8.09 11.77 0.86
C LEU A 202 -6.65 11.80 1.41
N THR A 203 -5.80 10.81 1.11
CA THR A 203 -4.43 10.74 1.65
C THR A 203 -3.59 11.97 1.30
N ALA A 204 -3.78 12.56 0.12
CA ALA A 204 -3.09 13.77 -0.30
C ALA A 204 -3.56 14.99 0.49
N GLU A 205 -4.88 15.15 0.68
CA GLU A 205 -5.48 16.27 1.42
C GLU A 205 -5.03 16.30 2.88
N TYR A 206 -4.98 15.12 3.52
CA TYR A 206 -4.60 15.00 4.93
C TYR A 206 -3.09 14.86 5.16
N GLY A 207 -2.26 14.90 4.11
CA GLY A 207 -0.81 14.76 4.21
C GLY A 207 -0.38 13.43 4.86
N ALA A 208 -1.17 12.37 4.69
CA ALA A 208 -0.93 11.06 5.28
C ALA A 208 -0.73 10.02 4.18
N ALA A 209 0.27 9.16 4.31
CA ALA A 209 0.50 8.09 3.34
C ALA A 209 -0.55 6.97 3.45
N ILE A 210 -1.06 6.72 4.66
CA ILE A 210 -2.04 5.68 4.96
C ILE A 210 -3.16 6.28 5.81
N LEU A 211 -4.41 6.21 5.33
CA LEU A 211 -5.62 6.56 6.07
C LEU A 211 -6.45 5.32 6.36
N ILE A 212 -6.95 5.22 7.58
CA ILE A 212 -7.81 4.12 8.01
C ILE A 212 -9.10 4.62 8.64
N SER A 213 -10.18 3.87 8.47
CA SER A 213 -11.46 4.12 9.15
C SER A 213 -11.37 3.81 10.66
N ASP A 214 -12.26 4.39 11.46
CA ASP A 214 -12.36 4.09 12.89
C ASP A 214 -12.66 2.60 13.16
N ALA A 215 -13.45 1.95 12.30
CA ALA A 215 -13.71 0.52 12.38
C ALA A 215 -12.41 -0.30 12.20
N THR A 216 -11.55 0.07 11.26
CA THR A 216 -10.22 -0.53 11.10
C THR A 216 -9.36 -0.28 12.34
N ARG A 217 -9.35 0.96 12.85
CA ARG A 217 -8.57 1.33 14.04
C ARG A 217 -8.92 0.50 15.27
N ARG A 218 -10.20 0.19 15.49
CA ARG A 218 -10.66 -0.63 16.61
C ARG A 218 -10.18 -2.08 16.57
N GLY A 219 -9.88 -2.61 15.40
CA GLY A 219 -9.33 -3.96 15.22
C GLY A 219 -7.81 -4.04 15.32
N LEU A 220 -7.12 -2.92 15.59
CA LEU A 220 -5.65 -2.91 15.71
C LEU A 220 -5.22 -3.06 17.17
N ASP A 221 -4.10 -3.74 17.35
CA ASP A 221 -3.38 -3.79 18.62
C ASP A 221 -2.64 -2.46 18.93
N ARG A 222 -1.94 -2.42 20.08
CA ARG A 222 -1.20 -1.23 20.52
C ARG A 222 0.14 -1.03 19.79
N GLU A 223 0.57 -1.99 19.01
CA GLU A 223 1.85 -1.91 18.29
C GLU A 223 1.75 -0.96 17.09
N ILE A 224 0.58 -0.88 16.49
CA ILE A 224 0.32 0.03 15.37
C ILE A 224 -0.02 1.42 15.91
N LEU A 225 0.89 2.36 15.65
CA LEU A 225 0.67 3.75 16.03
C LEU A 225 -0.27 4.42 15.03
N THR A 226 -1.34 5.02 15.56
CA THR A 226 -2.29 5.78 14.74
C THR A 226 -2.56 7.13 15.37
N ARG A 227 -2.86 8.12 14.53
CA ARG A 227 -3.27 9.46 14.97
C ARG A 227 -4.66 9.77 14.42
N ARG A 228 -5.60 10.16 15.29
CA ARG A 228 -6.89 10.68 14.84
C ARG A 228 -6.67 12.01 14.08
N LEU A 229 -7.19 12.11 12.87
CA LEU A 229 -7.06 13.28 12.01
C LEU A 229 -8.34 14.13 11.98
N GLY A 230 -9.47 13.59 12.45
CA GLY A 230 -10.76 14.24 12.48
C GLY A 230 -11.85 13.40 11.86
N ASP A 231 -12.91 14.07 11.43
CA ASP A 231 -14.02 13.46 10.73
C ASP A 231 -14.01 13.95 9.28
N ALA A 232 -13.88 13.02 8.34
CA ALA A 232 -13.94 13.29 6.91
C ALA A 232 -15.36 13.11 6.40
N ARG A 233 -15.73 13.82 5.33
CA ARG A 233 -16.99 13.61 4.63
C ARG A 233 -17.00 12.18 4.08
N GLY A 234 -18.08 11.45 4.29
CA GLY A 234 -18.25 10.13 3.71
C GLY A 234 -18.38 10.15 2.18
N PRO A 235 -18.14 9.03 1.49
CA PRO A 235 -18.30 8.95 0.04
C PRO A 235 -19.76 9.22 -0.36
N GLY A 236 -19.96 10.05 -1.39
CA GLY A 236 -21.28 10.45 -1.86
C GLY A 236 -22.10 11.14 -0.77
N ALA A 237 -23.28 10.59 -0.44
CA ALA A 237 -24.19 11.07 0.59
C ALA A 237 -24.03 10.35 1.95
N ALA A 238 -22.99 9.53 2.12
CA ALA A 238 -22.74 8.81 3.36
C ALA A 238 -22.41 9.78 4.51
N PRO A 239 -22.71 9.40 5.78
CA PRO A 239 -22.38 10.23 6.94
C PRO A 239 -20.86 10.41 7.08
N PRO A 240 -20.44 11.46 7.84
CA PRO A 240 -19.02 11.66 8.14
C PRO A 240 -18.40 10.44 8.82
N VAL A 241 -17.15 10.16 8.48
CA VAL A 241 -16.38 9.02 9.01
C VAL A 241 -15.17 9.53 9.75
N THR A 242 -14.99 9.10 11.00
CA THR A 242 -13.76 9.35 11.75
C THR A 242 -12.59 8.63 11.10
N ILE A 243 -11.54 9.39 10.80
CA ILE A 243 -10.35 8.91 10.11
C ILE A 243 -9.10 9.02 10.97
N HIS A 244 -8.21 8.07 10.76
CA HIS A 244 -6.92 8.01 11.44
C HIS A 244 -5.80 7.84 10.40
N GLY A 245 -4.70 8.55 10.61
CA GLY A 245 -3.45 8.31 9.89
C GLY A 245 -2.66 7.21 10.59
N VAL A 246 -2.13 6.25 9.83
CA VAL A 246 -1.16 5.27 10.36
C VAL A 246 0.22 5.89 10.34
N LEU A 247 0.92 5.80 11.45
CA LEU A 247 2.28 6.29 11.58
C LEU A 247 3.25 5.13 11.33
N PRO A 248 4.33 5.33 10.54
CA PRO A 248 5.36 4.32 10.39
C PRO A 248 5.88 3.89 11.76
N ALA A 249 6.08 2.59 11.97
CA ALA A 249 6.59 2.05 13.23
C ALA A 249 7.96 2.64 13.63
N ASP A 250 8.64 3.23 12.68
CA ASP A 250 10.02 3.69 12.78
C ASP A 250 10.20 5.19 13.10
N ILE A 251 9.11 5.96 13.31
CA ILE A 251 9.25 7.38 13.73
C ILE A 251 10.05 7.48 15.05
N ARG A 252 10.00 6.46 15.92
CA ARG A 252 10.81 6.40 17.15
C ARG A 252 12.22 5.82 16.95
N LYS A 253 12.47 5.16 15.81
CA LYS A 253 13.75 4.48 15.51
C LYS A 253 14.59 5.21 14.46
N GLN A 254 14.04 6.19 13.76
CA GLN A 254 14.86 7.01 12.87
C GLN A 254 15.92 7.73 13.68
N PRO A 255 17.19 7.65 13.25
CA PRO A 255 18.26 8.37 13.90
C PRO A 255 17.90 9.86 13.97
N ARG A 256 18.13 10.46 15.14
CA ARG A 256 17.95 11.89 15.36
C ARG A 256 19.26 12.48 15.82
N ALA A 257 19.47 13.72 15.48
CA ALA A 257 20.58 14.50 15.97
C ALA A 257 20.07 15.74 16.70
N VAL A 258 20.75 16.14 17.75
CA VAL A 258 20.47 17.41 18.43
C VAL A 258 20.71 18.55 17.45
N LEU A 259 19.72 19.41 17.28
CA LEU A 259 19.77 20.60 16.44
C LEU A 259 19.11 21.72 17.22
N GLU A 260 19.90 22.57 17.85
CA GLU A 260 19.41 23.74 18.61
C GLU A 260 19.68 25.01 17.81
N VAL A 261 18.74 25.38 16.96
CA VAL A 261 18.76 26.61 16.16
C VAL A 261 17.40 27.30 16.21
N ALA A 262 17.40 28.61 16.00
CA ALA A 262 16.17 29.37 15.82
C ALA A 262 15.52 28.98 14.48
N ALA A 263 14.22 28.84 14.50
CA ALA A 263 13.43 28.52 13.30
C ALA A 263 12.14 29.36 13.27
N THR A 264 11.63 29.61 12.08
CA THR A 264 10.32 30.21 11.87
C THR A 264 9.31 29.13 11.55
N LEU A 265 8.24 29.06 12.33
CA LEU A 265 7.12 28.17 12.09
C LEU A 265 5.95 28.97 11.51
N VAL A 266 5.44 28.57 10.37
CA VAL A 266 4.35 29.24 9.65
C VAL A 266 3.11 28.35 9.67
N LEU A 267 1.99 28.90 10.12
CA LEU A 267 0.69 28.22 10.07
C LEU A 267 0.14 28.23 8.64
N LEU A 268 0.06 27.09 8.00
CA LEU A 268 -0.47 27.00 6.63
C LEU A 268 -1.98 27.28 6.60
N GLY A 269 -2.37 28.14 5.65
CA GLY A 269 -3.76 28.59 5.49
C GLY A 269 -4.12 29.88 6.24
N ALA A 270 -3.43 30.24 7.33
CA ALA A 270 -3.66 31.48 8.06
C ALA A 270 -2.48 32.48 7.96
N GLY A 271 -1.34 32.05 7.47
CA GLY A 271 -0.13 32.87 7.31
C GLY A 271 0.47 33.40 8.64
N GLN A 272 -0.01 32.89 9.78
CA GLN A 272 0.54 33.29 11.08
C GLN A 272 1.93 32.67 11.25
N THR A 273 2.87 33.44 11.76
CA THR A 273 4.26 33.01 12.01
C THR A 273 4.59 33.09 13.49
N CYS A 274 5.42 32.17 13.96
CA CYS A 274 6.04 32.24 15.28
C CYS A 274 7.51 31.84 15.23
N LEU A 275 8.32 32.43 16.11
CA LEU A 275 9.69 32.06 16.30
C LEU A 275 9.75 30.88 17.29
N VAL A 276 10.44 29.81 16.91
CA VAL A 276 10.59 28.58 17.71
C VAL A 276 12.06 28.20 17.78
N THR A 277 12.40 27.30 18.69
CA THR A 277 13.75 26.72 18.78
C THR A 277 13.65 25.23 18.46
N THR A 278 14.47 24.76 17.53
CA THR A 278 14.60 23.31 17.28
C THR A 278 15.29 22.64 18.45
N ARG A 279 14.94 21.38 18.73
CA ARG A 279 15.57 20.54 19.76
C ARG A 279 16.33 19.38 19.12
N ASP A 280 15.71 18.74 18.17
CA ASP A 280 16.29 17.65 17.42
C ASP A 280 15.73 17.63 16.00
N VAL A 281 16.43 16.97 15.09
CA VAL A 281 16.01 16.73 13.71
C VAL A 281 16.31 15.29 13.31
N GLY A 282 15.41 14.70 12.53
CA GLY A 282 15.56 13.43 11.82
C GLY A 282 14.89 13.52 10.46
N GLU A 283 15.07 12.52 9.62
CA GLU A 283 14.50 12.50 8.27
C GLU A 283 12.96 12.57 8.26
N GLY A 284 12.29 12.06 9.31
CA GLY A 284 10.83 12.04 9.42
C GLY A 284 10.22 13.19 10.23
N GLY A 285 11.01 14.11 10.77
CA GLY A 285 10.49 15.20 11.60
C GLY A 285 11.48 15.82 12.56
N MET A 286 10.99 16.80 13.34
CA MET A 286 11.79 17.47 14.35
C MET A 286 10.97 17.82 15.61
N ALA A 287 11.67 18.04 16.72
CA ALA A 287 11.09 18.59 17.93
C ALA A 287 11.40 20.09 18.03
N LEU A 288 10.41 20.87 18.45
CA LEU A 288 10.46 22.32 18.59
C LEU A 288 10.02 22.73 20.00
N GLY A 289 10.67 23.77 20.53
CA GLY A 289 10.22 24.49 21.71
C GLY A 289 9.67 25.88 21.34
N GLY A 290 8.73 26.40 22.14
CA GLY A 290 8.13 27.71 21.90
C GLY A 290 6.94 27.71 20.93
N VAL A 291 6.34 26.57 20.67
CA VAL A 291 5.18 26.47 19.76
C VAL A 291 3.92 26.99 20.46
N PRO A 292 3.13 27.92 19.85
CA PRO A 292 1.95 28.52 20.45
C PRO A 292 0.92 27.50 20.92
N ALA A 293 0.35 27.70 22.12
CA ALA A 293 -0.66 26.81 22.70
C ALA A 293 -1.94 26.70 21.84
N SER A 294 -2.22 27.72 21.06
CA SER A 294 -3.36 27.77 20.14
C SER A 294 -3.24 26.86 18.91
N TRP A 295 -2.08 26.24 18.68
CA TRP A 295 -1.85 25.35 17.55
C TRP A 295 -1.88 23.88 18.02
N PRO A 296 -3.01 23.18 17.93
CA PRO A 296 -3.17 21.82 18.43
C PRO A 296 -2.47 20.79 17.53
N PRO A 297 -2.28 19.55 18.00
CA PRO A 297 -1.90 18.43 17.14
C PRO A 297 -2.87 18.29 15.95
N GLY A 298 -2.34 18.03 14.76
CA GLY A 298 -3.08 18.03 13.49
C GLY A 298 -2.94 19.33 12.69
N THR A 299 -2.40 20.40 13.29
CA THR A 299 -2.17 21.68 12.59
C THR A 299 -1.08 21.53 11.53
N ARG A 300 -1.37 21.97 10.29
CA ARG A 300 -0.38 22.00 9.20
C ARG A 300 0.51 23.23 9.32
N VAL A 301 1.80 23.01 9.21
CA VAL A 301 2.82 24.06 9.40
C VAL A 301 3.94 23.92 8.38
N GLU A 302 4.57 25.03 8.05
CA GLU A 302 5.84 25.08 7.33
C GLU A 302 6.92 25.52 8.31
N ILE A 303 8.09 24.88 8.25
CA ILE A 303 9.24 25.19 9.08
C ILE A 303 10.35 25.75 8.20
N ARG A 304 10.90 26.86 8.62
CA ARG A 304 12.06 27.51 8.00
C ARG A 304 13.17 27.67 9.01
N CYS A 305 14.29 26.97 8.83
CA CYS A 305 15.50 27.18 9.60
C CYS A 305 16.54 27.85 8.71
N GLU A 306 16.87 29.10 8.98
CA GLU A 306 17.85 29.86 8.24
C GLU A 306 19.18 29.88 9.02
N GLY A 307 20.23 29.26 8.48
CA GLY A 307 21.59 29.33 9.00
C GLY A 307 21.92 28.40 10.17
N GLY A 308 23.17 28.42 10.57
CA GLY A 308 23.69 27.75 11.76
C GLY A 308 24.45 26.44 11.48
N LEU A 309 23.89 25.33 11.95
CA LEU A 309 24.59 24.02 11.92
C LEU A 309 24.37 23.21 10.66
N LEU A 310 23.38 23.58 9.84
CA LEU A 310 23.09 22.95 8.55
C LEU A 310 23.73 23.74 7.41
N PRO A 311 24.33 23.06 6.41
CA PRO A 311 24.98 23.71 5.27
C PRO A 311 23.99 24.47 4.36
N THR A 312 22.73 24.08 4.35
CA THR A 312 21.64 24.70 3.60
C THR A 312 20.48 25.05 4.52
N ALA A 313 19.65 26.05 4.15
CA ALA A 313 18.42 26.34 4.86
C ALA A 313 17.50 25.09 4.84
N LEU A 314 16.92 24.74 6.01
CA LEU A 314 15.95 23.67 6.09
C LEU A 314 14.56 24.26 5.85
N LEU A 315 13.91 23.78 4.79
CA LEU A 315 12.51 24.07 4.50
C LEU A 315 11.74 22.75 4.50
N ALA A 316 10.70 22.68 5.33
CA ALA A 316 9.86 21.48 5.41
C ALA A 316 8.41 21.84 5.71
N GLU A 317 7.49 21.20 5.00
CA GLU A 317 6.09 21.17 5.39
C GLU A 317 5.82 19.96 6.29
N GLY A 318 4.94 20.17 7.27
CA GLY A 318 4.62 19.10 8.21
C GLY A 318 3.36 19.36 9.01
N VAL A 319 3.13 18.46 9.95
CA VAL A 319 1.97 18.52 10.84
C VAL A 319 2.45 18.41 12.27
N ILE A 320 1.89 19.20 13.18
CA ILE A 320 2.11 19.04 14.61
C ILE A 320 1.63 17.65 15.03
N ALA A 321 2.56 16.72 15.29
CA ALA A 321 2.26 15.33 15.60
C ALA A 321 1.87 15.13 17.07
N TRP A 322 2.56 15.83 17.96
CA TRP A 322 2.32 15.79 19.41
C TRP A 322 2.67 17.12 20.05
N ARG A 323 2.16 17.31 21.26
CA ARG A 323 2.43 18.50 22.05
C ARG A 323 2.59 18.14 23.52
N ARG A 324 3.52 18.80 24.20
CA ARG A 324 3.72 18.73 25.67
C ARG A 324 4.16 20.12 26.17
N GLY A 325 3.23 20.88 26.76
CA GLY A 325 3.50 22.26 27.15
C GLY A 325 3.76 23.15 25.94
N ASP A 326 4.89 23.83 25.89
CA ASP A 326 5.38 24.64 24.79
C ASP A 326 6.19 23.85 23.76
N GLU A 327 6.50 22.57 24.04
CA GLU A 327 7.15 21.69 23.09
C GLU A 327 6.17 21.00 22.16
N ALA A 328 6.56 20.86 20.89
CA ALA A 328 5.81 20.11 19.90
C ALA A 328 6.74 19.30 19.01
N GLY A 329 6.28 18.11 18.61
CA GLY A 329 6.92 17.34 17.56
C GLY A 329 6.22 17.57 16.23
N ILE A 330 7.00 17.88 15.20
CA ILE A 330 6.52 18.02 13.83
C ILE A 330 6.89 16.75 13.06
N SER A 331 5.91 16.14 12.44
CA SER A 331 6.13 15.09 11.43
C SER A 331 6.18 15.76 10.07
N PHE A 332 7.25 15.58 9.34
CA PHE A 332 7.38 16.11 7.99
C PHE A 332 6.38 15.39 7.07
N ALA A 333 5.60 16.16 6.32
CA ALA A 333 4.79 15.66 5.22
C ALA A 333 5.64 15.63 3.95
N GLU A 334 6.46 16.66 3.78
CA GLU A 334 7.38 16.81 2.67
C GLU A 334 8.64 17.54 3.16
N LEU A 335 9.79 16.95 2.89
CA LEU A 335 11.09 17.61 2.99
C LEU A 335 11.46 18.07 1.59
N ASP A 336 11.87 19.32 1.48
CA ASP A 336 12.41 19.82 0.22
C ASP A 336 13.50 18.87 -0.30
N PRO A 337 13.49 18.48 -1.59
CA PRO A 337 14.47 17.58 -2.19
C PRO A 337 15.93 18.03 -2.02
N GLU A 338 16.19 19.32 -1.94
CA GLU A 338 17.53 19.87 -1.67
C GLU A 338 17.91 19.76 -0.18
N THR A 339 16.93 19.75 0.71
CA THR A 339 17.12 19.68 2.16
C THR A 339 17.26 18.25 2.69
N ALA A 340 16.59 17.28 2.07
CA ALA A 340 16.57 15.89 2.53
C ALA A 340 17.97 15.26 2.64
N PRO A 341 18.89 15.37 1.65
CA PRO A 341 20.25 14.86 1.77
C PRO A 341 21.04 15.52 2.91
N THR A 342 20.87 16.83 3.10
CA THR A 342 21.55 17.59 4.14
C THR A 342 21.14 17.13 5.54
N VAL A 343 19.83 16.87 5.76
CA VAL A 343 19.33 16.33 7.03
C VAL A 343 19.87 14.93 7.27
N ALA A 344 19.86 14.07 6.26
CA ALA A 344 20.37 12.70 6.35
C ALA A 344 21.87 12.68 6.72
N GLU A 345 22.69 13.51 6.07
CA GLU A 345 24.12 13.64 6.34
C GLU A 345 24.37 14.21 7.75
N TYR A 346 23.64 15.26 8.15
CA TYR A 346 23.73 15.83 9.48
C TYR A 346 23.42 14.81 10.57
N VAL A 347 22.33 14.05 10.41
CA VAL A 347 21.94 13.00 11.34
C VAL A 347 22.95 11.86 11.36
N ALA A 348 23.48 11.44 10.20
CA ALA A 348 24.49 10.39 10.11
C ALA A 348 25.80 10.77 10.82
N SER A 349 26.18 12.05 10.76
CA SER A 349 27.41 12.58 11.39
C SER A 349 27.30 12.79 12.90
N ARG A 350 26.09 12.91 13.44
CA ARG A 350 25.82 13.30 14.85
C ARG A 350 24.79 12.42 15.56
N ARG A 351 24.71 11.14 15.21
CA ARG A 351 23.78 10.21 15.84
C ARG A 351 23.81 10.34 17.36
N LEU A 352 22.64 10.62 17.94
CA LEU A 352 22.42 10.41 19.37
C LEU A 352 22.62 8.90 19.63
N ARG A 353 23.60 8.55 20.46
CA ARG A 353 23.89 7.17 20.89
C ARG A 353 22.84 6.71 21.90
#